data_c6a3d168e1d24ebea418cd1a19724f6f
#
_entry.id   c6a3d168e1d24ebea418cd1a19724f6f
#
_cell.length_a   1.000
_cell.length_b   1.000
_cell.length_c   1.000
_cell.angle_alpha   90.00
_cell.angle_beta   90.00
_cell.angle_gamma   90.00
#
_symmetry.space_group_name_H-M   'P 1'
#
loop_
_entity.id
_entity.type
_entity.pdbx_description
1 polymer ?
#
loop_
_entity_poly.entity_id
_entity_poly.type
_entity_poly.pdbx_seq_one_letter_code
_entity_poly.pdbx_strand_id
1 'polypeptide(L)'
;NFINLIEYLKKHFDKNPNAYLYHYNEYEKTALRNLSNDFFSAYPDGSHFIDKLQRLDKFVDLYRVVEQCMLTSEKDISLKTIETFYKKDRKANIKSAAESVLLYHQWLIAKKENLKRDIINYNKDDCVSTYELREFLRKERPKDMPWFSLSEDDQKENEEEKEWEIKNKELIKNLEKKKNESNNDFINNLQSFVGFHMRESKPEFWALHDRRKKNHED
;
A
#
# COMPACT_ATOMS: atom_id res chain seq x y z
N ASN A 1 7.54 7.90 11.32
CA ASN A 1 6.33 7.10 11.41
C ASN A 1 6.03 6.34 10.12
N PHE A 2 6.29 6.92 8.91
CA PHE A 2 6.21 6.18 7.64
C PHE A 2 7.18 4.99 7.63
N ILE A 3 8.43 5.18 7.99
CA ILE A 3 9.44 4.12 8.06
C ILE A 3 8.97 2.96 8.96
N ASN A 4 8.43 3.26 10.15
CA ASN A 4 7.93 2.22 11.06
C ASN A 4 6.77 1.41 10.46
N LEU A 5 5.89 2.07 9.70
CA LEU A 5 4.81 1.39 8.98
C LEU A 5 5.37 0.43 7.92
N ILE A 6 6.33 0.90 7.12
CA ILE A 6 6.95 0.07 6.08
C ILE A 6 7.69 -1.13 6.70
N GLU A 7 8.44 -0.93 7.77
CA GLU A 7 9.12 -2.04 8.48
C GLU A 7 8.13 -3.05 9.06
N TYR A 8 7.00 -2.58 9.58
CA TYR A 8 5.92 -3.47 10.01
C TYR A 8 5.35 -4.28 8.85
N LEU A 9 5.05 -3.62 7.72
CA LEU A 9 4.52 -4.28 6.52
C LEU A 9 5.52 -5.29 5.95
N LYS A 10 6.82 -4.96 5.84
CA LYS A 10 7.86 -5.88 5.40
C LYS A 10 7.86 -7.16 6.26
N LYS A 11 7.93 -7.02 7.58
CA LYS A 11 7.89 -8.16 8.51
C LYS A 11 6.61 -8.99 8.39
N HIS A 12 5.49 -8.33 8.09
CA HIS A 12 4.21 -9.01 7.90
C HIS A 12 4.19 -9.82 6.60
N PHE A 13 4.63 -9.24 5.49
CA PHE A 13 4.69 -9.92 4.19
C PHE A 13 5.75 -11.01 4.14
N ASP A 14 6.87 -10.88 4.86
CA ASP A 14 7.87 -11.96 5.01
C ASP A 14 7.26 -13.20 5.64
N LYS A 15 6.39 -13.03 6.64
CA LYS A 15 5.69 -14.14 7.31
C LYS A 15 4.47 -14.63 6.53
N ASN A 16 3.84 -13.77 5.74
CA ASN A 16 2.59 -14.00 5.03
C ASN A 16 2.70 -13.51 3.57
N PRO A 17 3.43 -14.22 2.69
CA PRO A 17 3.67 -13.77 1.31
C PRO A 17 2.38 -13.58 0.50
N ASN A 18 1.32 -14.33 0.87
CA ASN A 18 0.00 -14.26 0.23
C ASN A 18 -0.94 -13.23 0.86
N ALA A 19 -0.45 -12.37 1.75
CA ALA A 19 -1.25 -11.29 2.31
C ALA A 19 -1.60 -10.24 1.25
N TYR A 20 -2.69 -9.52 1.50
CA TYR A 20 -3.14 -8.37 0.71
C TYR A 20 -3.42 -7.19 1.62
N LEU A 21 -3.27 -5.99 1.10
CA LEU A 21 -3.64 -4.73 1.74
C LEU A 21 -5.00 -4.28 1.22
N TYR A 22 -5.99 -4.27 2.09
CA TYR A 22 -7.33 -3.81 1.75
C TYR A 22 -7.47 -2.33 2.10
N HIS A 23 -8.03 -1.56 1.18
CA HIS A 23 -8.32 -0.14 1.37
C HIS A 23 -9.68 0.21 0.76
N TYR A 24 -10.14 1.43 0.99
CA TYR A 24 -11.38 1.92 0.43
C TYR A 24 -11.15 3.22 -0.33
N ASN A 25 -11.21 3.14 -1.68
CA ASN A 25 -10.85 4.21 -2.61
C ASN A 25 -9.32 4.48 -2.66
N GLU A 26 -8.87 5.42 -3.46
CA GLU A 26 -7.46 5.64 -3.82
C GLU A 26 -6.63 6.39 -2.76
N TYR A 27 -7.24 6.83 -1.63
CA TYR A 27 -6.58 7.72 -0.68
C TYR A 27 -5.32 7.09 -0.04
N GLU A 28 -5.45 5.90 0.53
CA GLU A 28 -4.35 5.22 1.24
C GLU A 28 -3.22 4.85 0.28
N LYS A 29 -3.58 4.34 -0.90
CA LYS A 29 -2.61 3.97 -1.94
C LYS A 29 -1.84 5.19 -2.44
N THR A 30 -2.55 6.30 -2.70
CA THR A 30 -1.94 7.56 -3.14
C THR A 30 -1.05 8.15 -2.04
N ALA A 31 -1.50 8.14 -0.78
CA ALA A 31 -0.71 8.62 0.35
C ALA A 31 0.58 7.82 0.53
N LEU A 32 0.51 6.48 0.45
CA LEU A 32 1.70 5.63 0.53
C LEU A 32 2.68 5.90 -0.62
N ARG A 33 2.19 6.09 -1.84
CA ARG A 33 3.03 6.43 -3.00
C ARG A 33 3.71 7.79 -2.83
N ASN A 34 2.98 8.81 -2.40
CA ASN A 34 3.55 10.15 -2.19
C ASN A 34 4.61 10.14 -1.09
N LEU A 35 4.30 9.53 0.07
CA LEU A 35 5.27 9.37 1.15
C LEU A 35 6.48 8.55 0.72
N SER A 36 6.29 7.52 -0.10
CA SER A 36 7.37 6.71 -0.68
C SER A 36 8.32 7.56 -1.53
N ASN A 37 7.79 8.49 -2.32
CA ASN A 37 8.59 9.42 -3.12
C ASN A 37 9.31 10.45 -2.24
N ASP A 38 8.61 11.03 -1.25
CA ASP A 38 9.18 12.03 -0.33
C ASP A 38 10.33 11.44 0.50
N PHE A 39 10.22 10.17 0.90
CA PHE A 39 11.24 9.48 1.69
C PHE A 39 12.25 8.69 0.86
N PHE A 40 12.20 8.76 -0.49
CA PHE A 40 13.05 7.95 -1.35
C PHE A 40 14.54 8.11 -1.05
N SER A 41 15.04 9.33 -0.89
CA SER A 41 16.47 9.60 -0.60
C SER A 41 16.90 9.10 0.78
N ALA A 42 16.01 9.15 1.77
CA ALA A 42 16.31 8.74 3.14
C ALA A 42 16.08 7.24 3.39
N TYR A 43 15.18 6.63 2.61
CA TYR A 43 14.76 5.24 2.80
C TYR A 43 14.36 4.57 1.47
N PRO A 44 15.30 4.38 0.53
CA PRO A 44 15.04 3.81 -0.80
C PRO A 44 14.44 2.40 -0.74
N ASP A 45 14.87 1.55 0.19
CA ASP A 45 14.33 0.19 0.35
C ASP A 45 12.83 0.18 0.67
N GLY A 46 12.35 1.17 1.41
CA GLY A 46 10.92 1.31 1.70
C GLY A 46 10.12 1.67 0.47
N SER A 47 10.67 2.56 -0.36
CA SER A 47 10.05 2.98 -1.61
C SER A 47 9.99 1.82 -2.60
N HIS A 48 11.06 1.05 -2.72
CA HIS A 48 11.07 -0.16 -3.55
C HIS A 48 10.07 -1.21 -3.07
N PHE A 49 9.89 -1.36 -1.77
CA PHE A 49 8.93 -2.29 -1.22
C PHE A 49 7.48 -1.91 -1.58
N ILE A 50 7.10 -0.63 -1.44
CA ILE A 50 5.76 -0.15 -1.83
C ILE A 50 5.52 -0.33 -3.34
N ASP A 51 6.48 0.03 -4.16
CA ASP A 51 6.46 -0.17 -5.60
C ASP A 51 6.24 -1.66 -5.97
N LYS A 52 6.96 -2.56 -5.30
CA LYS A 52 6.78 -4.01 -5.47
C LYS A 52 5.38 -4.48 -5.11
N LEU A 53 4.81 -4.01 -3.98
CA LEU A 53 3.45 -4.37 -3.60
C LEU A 53 2.42 -3.89 -4.63
N GLN A 54 2.63 -2.74 -5.26
CA GLN A 54 1.75 -2.22 -6.31
C GLN A 54 1.84 -3.07 -7.58
N ARG A 55 3.05 -3.46 -8.01
CA ARG A 55 3.26 -4.32 -9.19
C ARG A 55 2.68 -5.73 -9.03
N LEU A 56 2.71 -6.25 -7.82
CA LEU A 56 2.15 -7.55 -7.47
C LEU A 56 0.64 -7.51 -7.15
N ASP A 57 -0.04 -6.40 -7.44
CA ASP A 57 -1.46 -6.19 -7.17
C ASP A 57 -1.87 -6.58 -5.73
N LYS A 58 -0.96 -6.27 -4.75
CA LYS A 58 -1.21 -6.57 -3.34
C LYS A 58 -2.17 -5.59 -2.67
N PHE A 59 -2.58 -4.52 -3.36
CA PHE A 59 -3.58 -3.57 -2.91
C PHE A 59 -4.94 -3.96 -3.48
N VAL A 60 -5.92 -4.15 -2.60
CA VAL A 60 -7.30 -4.48 -2.97
C VAL A 60 -8.21 -3.33 -2.59
N ASP A 61 -8.74 -2.64 -3.59
CA ASP A 61 -9.69 -1.56 -3.41
C ASP A 61 -11.12 -2.09 -3.25
N LEU A 62 -11.62 -2.08 -2.02
CA LEU A 62 -12.99 -2.54 -1.75
C LEU A 62 -14.06 -1.58 -2.29
N TYR A 63 -13.72 -0.31 -2.55
CA TYR A 63 -14.63 0.60 -3.24
C TYR A 63 -14.95 0.09 -4.65
N ARG A 64 -13.92 -0.31 -5.41
CA ARG A 64 -14.10 -0.88 -6.76
C ARG A 64 -14.90 -2.18 -6.73
N VAL A 65 -14.68 -3.02 -5.72
CA VAL A 65 -15.49 -4.25 -5.56
C VAL A 65 -16.96 -3.91 -5.31
N VAL A 66 -17.25 -2.95 -4.43
CA VAL A 66 -18.63 -2.49 -4.19
C VAL A 66 -19.24 -1.90 -5.45
N GLU A 67 -18.53 -1.00 -6.13
CA GLU A 67 -18.99 -0.33 -7.35
C GLU A 67 -19.36 -1.33 -8.47
N GLN A 68 -18.59 -2.38 -8.62
CA GLN A 68 -18.78 -3.38 -9.68
C GLN A 68 -19.77 -4.50 -9.32
N CYS A 69 -19.88 -4.85 -8.04
CA CYS A 69 -20.59 -6.05 -7.60
C CYS A 69 -21.88 -5.77 -6.82
N MET A 70 -22.12 -4.52 -6.36
CA MET A 70 -23.30 -4.19 -5.56
C MET A 70 -24.20 -3.17 -6.26
N LEU A 71 -25.49 -3.48 -6.29
CA LEU A 71 -26.54 -2.51 -6.64
C LEU A 71 -27.20 -2.05 -5.34
N THR A 72 -27.24 -0.74 -5.12
CA THR A 72 -27.85 -0.14 -3.94
C THR A 72 -28.73 1.04 -4.31
N SER A 73 -29.78 1.27 -3.54
CA SER A 73 -30.63 2.45 -3.63
C SER A 73 -30.08 3.68 -2.91
N GLU A 74 -28.93 3.53 -2.25
CA GLU A 74 -28.28 4.64 -1.57
C GLU A 74 -27.76 5.70 -2.58
N LYS A 75 -27.62 6.94 -2.12
CA LYS A 75 -27.19 8.07 -2.98
C LYS A 75 -25.71 7.99 -3.38
N ASP A 76 -24.92 7.34 -2.59
CA ASP A 76 -23.49 7.16 -2.81
C ASP A 76 -23.03 5.82 -2.23
N ILE A 77 -21.82 5.43 -2.56
CA ILE A 77 -21.16 4.22 -2.07
C ILE A 77 -19.96 4.57 -1.17
N SER A 78 -20.06 5.67 -0.40
CA SER A 78 -19.04 5.94 0.63
C SER A 78 -18.98 4.81 1.65
N LEU A 79 -17.83 4.62 2.32
CA LEU A 79 -17.68 3.57 3.33
C LEU A 79 -18.77 3.67 4.41
N LYS A 80 -19.14 4.89 4.78
CA LYS A 80 -20.20 5.13 5.78
C LYS A 80 -21.60 4.73 5.31
N THR A 81 -21.89 4.96 4.04
CA THR A 81 -23.16 4.56 3.44
C THR A 81 -23.24 3.03 3.36
N ILE A 82 -22.18 2.38 2.90
CA ILE A 82 -22.13 0.92 2.78
C ILE A 82 -22.10 0.22 4.13
N GLU A 83 -21.60 0.85 5.19
CA GLU A 83 -21.65 0.31 6.57
C GLU A 83 -23.06 -0.07 7.01
N THR A 84 -24.09 0.61 6.53
CA THR A 84 -25.49 0.31 6.89
C THR A 84 -25.93 -1.11 6.55
N PHE A 85 -25.24 -1.78 5.60
CA PHE A 85 -25.57 -3.15 5.20
C PHE A 85 -24.92 -4.22 6.09
N TYR A 86 -23.83 -3.91 6.80
CA TYR A 86 -23.10 -4.92 7.58
C TYR A 86 -22.77 -4.50 9.02
N LYS A 87 -22.85 -3.21 9.35
CA LYS A 87 -22.49 -2.68 10.67
C LYS A 87 -23.61 -1.77 11.20
N LYS A 88 -23.97 -1.91 12.48
CA LYS A 88 -25.07 -1.14 13.05
C LYS A 88 -24.64 0.12 13.81
N ASP A 89 -23.42 0.17 14.36
CA ASP A 89 -23.00 1.28 15.23
C ASP A 89 -21.54 1.69 15.03
N ARG A 90 -21.28 2.99 14.79
CA ARG A 90 -19.97 3.63 14.94
C ARG A 90 -19.81 4.15 16.37
N LYS A 91 -18.61 3.98 16.93
CA LYS A 91 -18.27 4.46 18.27
C LYS A 91 -17.61 5.84 18.26
N ALA A 92 -17.07 6.29 17.12
CA ALA A 92 -16.39 7.56 17.02
C ALA A 92 -17.36 8.75 16.97
N ASN A 93 -17.01 9.81 17.71
CA ASN A 93 -17.75 11.07 17.71
C ASN A 93 -17.54 11.89 16.43
N ILE A 94 -16.47 11.62 15.66
CA ILE A 94 -16.12 12.33 14.43
C ILE A 94 -17.02 11.86 13.29
N LYS A 95 -17.67 12.81 12.62
CA LYS A 95 -18.68 12.51 11.59
C LYS A 95 -18.13 12.56 10.16
N SER A 96 -16.99 13.18 9.92
CA SER A 96 -16.45 13.35 8.56
C SER A 96 -14.93 13.38 8.53
N ALA A 97 -14.35 13.08 7.36
CA ALA A 97 -12.90 13.22 7.13
C ALA A 97 -12.43 14.69 7.32
N ALA A 98 -13.24 15.66 6.86
CA ALA A 98 -12.92 17.09 7.04
C ALA A 98 -12.83 17.48 8.54
N GLU A 99 -13.74 16.95 9.38
CA GLU A 99 -13.69 17.15 10.82
C GLU A 99 -12.43 16.52 11.45
N SER A 100 -12.02 15.33 11.00
CA SER A 100 -10.79 14.67 11.43
C SER A 100 -9.56 15.52 11.11
N VAL A 101 -9.47 16.12 9.92
CA VAL A 101 -8.39 17.03 9.53
C VAL A 101 -8.37 18.29 10.40
N LEU A 102 -9.53 18.88 10.67
CA LEU A 102 -9.65 20.06 11.53
C LEU A 102 -9.17 19.75 12.96
N LEU A 103 -9.59 18.62 13.53
CA LEU A 103 -9.15 18.16 14.85
C LEU A 103 -7.65 17.89 14.89
N TYR A 104 -7.07 17.38 13.82
CA TYR A 104 -5.63 17.19 13.72
C TYR A 104 -4.87 18.53 13.75
N HIS A 105 -5.33 19.55 13.03
CA HIS A 105 -4.76 20.89 13.11
C HIS A 105 -4.89 21.51 14.51
N GLN A 106 -6.06 21.35 15.14
CA GLN A 106 -6.25 21.79 16.52
C GLN A 106 -5.30 21.07 17.49
N TRP A 107 -5.11 19.77 17.31
CA TRP A 107 -4.15 19.00 18.11
C TRP A 107 -2.72 19.46 17.88
N LEU A 108 -2.32 19.78 16.65
CA LEU A 108 -0.95 20.31 16.38
C LEU A 108 -0.67 21.58 17.18
N ILE A 109 -1.65 22.43 17.40
CA ILE A 109 -1.52 23.69 18.14
C ILE A 109 -1.64 23.43 19.66
N ALA A 110 -2.71 22.80 20.07
CA ALA A 110 -3.08 22.67 21.49
C ALA A 110 -2.39 21.51 22.22
N LYS A 111 -1.90 20.49 21.47
CA LYS A 111 -1.28 19.24 21.99
C LYS A 111 -2.12 18.50 23.03
N LYS A 112 -3.46 18.65 22.96
CA LYS A 112 -4.39 18.00 23.90
C LYS A 112 -4.58 16.52 23.51
N GLU A 113 -4.30 15.61 24.44
CA GLU A 113 -4.34 14.17 24.20
C GLU A 113 -5.76 13.63 23.89
N ASN A 114 -6.83 14.31 24.37
CA ASN A 114 -8.19 13.95 24.00
C ASN A 114 -8.45 14.09 22.49
N LEU A 115 -7.99 15.17 21.84
CA LEU A 115 -8.13 15.37 20.39
C LEU A 115 -7.40 14.27 19.61
N LYS A 116 -6.18 13.94 20.03
CA LYS A 116 -5.41 12.84 19.42
C LYS A 116 -6.12 11.50 19.56
N ARG A 117 -6.69 11.22 20.73
CA ARG A 117 -7.43 9.98 20.98
C ARG A 117 -8.68 9.87 20.11
N ASP A 118 -9.41 10.98 19.91
CA ASP A 118 -10.59 11.00 19.07
C ASP A 118 -10.24 10.71 17.59
N ILE A 119 -9.15 11.30 17.09
CA ILE A 119 -8.62 11.01 15.74
C ILE A 119 -8.21 9.54 15.61
N ILE A 120 -7.50 8.99 16.61
CA ILE A 120 -7.09 7.57 16.61
C ILE A 120 -8.33 6.65 16.61
N ASN A 121 -9.34 6.96 17.42
CA ASN A 121 -10.57 6.18 17.45
C ASN A 121 -11.32 6.23 16.12
N TYR A 122 -11.38 7.40 15.48
CA TYR A 122 -11.96 7.55 14.16
C TYR A 122 -11.25 6.68 13.11
N ASN A 123 -9.92 6.76 13.03
CA ASN A 123 -9.14 5.92 12.10
C ASN A 123 -9.28 4.43 12.42
N LYS A 124 -9.38 4.06 13.70
CA LYS A 124 -9.61 2.67 14.10
C LYS A 124 -10.98 2.18 13.63
N ASP A 125 -12.01 3.00 13.76
CA ASP A 125 -13.36 2.66 13.28
C ASP A 125 -13.39 2.48 11.77
N ASP A 126 -12.67 3.31 11.01
CA ASP A 126 -12.54 3.17 9.55
C ASP A 126 -11.81 1.86 9.16
N CYS A 127 -10.73 1.50 9.87
CA CYS A 127 -10.03 0.24 9.66
C CYS A 127 -10.92 -0.98 9.98
N VAL A 128 -11.67 -0.92 11.08
CA VAL A 128 -12.61 -1.99 11.46
C VAL A 128 -13.72 -2.11 10.42
N SER A 129 -14.26 -0.99 9.93
CA SER A 129 -15.29 -0.99 8.89
C SER A 129 -14.80 -1.58 7.59
N THR A 130 -13.58 -1.25 7.17
CA THR A 130 -12.96 -1.85 5.99
C THR A 130 -12.78 -3.36 6.13
N TYR A 131 -12.38 -3.83 7.32
CA TYR A 131 -12.28 -5.26 7.61
C TYR A 131 -13.65 -5.95 7.58
N GLU A 132 -14.67 -5.38 8.23
CA GLU A 132 -16.04 -5.93 8.26
C GLU A 132 -16.67 -5.93 6.86
N LEU A 133 -16.43 -4.89 6.05
CA LEU A 133 -16.84 -4.87 4.65
C LEU A 133 -16.21 -6.01 3.85
N ARG A 134 -14.90 -6.23 4.01
CA ARG A 134 -14.23 -7.36 3.36
C ARG A 134 -14.90 -8.69 3.72
N GLU A 135 -15.20 -8.92 5.00
CA GLU A 135 -15.84 -10.17 5.44
C GLU A 135 -17.28 -10.28 4.89
N PHE A 136 -18.02 -9.16 4.85
CA PHE A 136 -19.34 -9.12 4.23
C PHE A 136 -19.27 -9.48 2.73
N LEU A 137 -18.42 -8.83 1.96
CA LEU A 137 -18.24 -9.11 0.53
C LEU A 137 -17.79 -10.56 0.27
N ARG A 138 -16.92 -11.12 1.11
CA ARG A 138 -16.50 -12.51 1.02
C ARG A 138 -17.66 -13.49 1.26
N LYS A 139 -18.57 -13.16 2.14
CA LYS A 139 -19.75 -13.96 2.45
C LYS A 139 -20.76 -13.94 1.29
N GLU A 140 -20.98 -12.75 0.71
CA GLU A 140 -21.92 -12.55 -0.39
C GLU A 140 -21.37 -13.01 -1.75
N ARG A 141 -20.08 -13.29 -1.85
CA ARG A 141 -19.44 -13.75 -3.08
C ARG A 141 -20.03 -15.06 -3.57
N PRO A 142 -20.38 -15.20 -4.89
CA PRO A 142 -20.80 -16.45 -5.49
C PRO A 142 -19.77 -17.57 -5.27
N LYS A 143 -20.25 -18.77 -4.91
CA LYS A 143 -19.36 -19.90 -4.58
C LYS A 143 -18.58 -20.44 -5.78
N ASP A 144 -19.11 -20.28 -6.98
CA ASP A 144 -18.54 -20.70 -8.26
C ASP A 144 -17.56 -19.69 -8.87
N MET A 145 -17.48 -18.48 -8.31
CA MET A 145 -16.52 -17.46 -8.77
C MET A 145 -15.10 -17.87 -8.37
N PRO A 146 -14.13 -17.99 -9.30
CA PRO A 146 -12.75 -18.31 -8.94
C PRO A 146 -12.10 -17.15 -8.18
N TRP A 147 -11.14 -17.46 -7.31
CA TRP A 147 -10.28 -16.45 -6.74
C TRP A 147 -9.28 -15.94 -7.78
N PHE A 148 -8.91 -14.67 -7.65
CA PHE A 148 -7.82 -14.14 -8.44
C PHE A 148 -6.53 -14.95 -8.22
N SER A 149 -5.89 -15.31 -9.31
CA SER A 149 -4.56 -15.92 -9.32
C SER A 149 -3.69 -15.16 -10.31
N LEU A 150 -2.42 -14.95 -9.93
CA LEU A 150 -1.45 -14.42 -10.86
C LEU A 150 -1.31 -15.34 -12.07
N SER A 151 -1.15 -14.78 -13.27
CA SER A 151 -0.83 -15.56 -14.45
C SER A 151 0.51 -16.29 -14.29
N GLU A 152 0.75 -17.32 -15.08
CA GLU A 152 2.06 -18.03 -15.06
C GLU A 152 3.21 -17.09 -15.41
N ASP A 153 2.98 -16.12 -16.30
CA ASP A 153 3.99 -15.15 -16.70
C ASP A 153 4.30 -14.16 -15.56
N ASP A 154 3.27 -13.66 -14.85
CA ASP A 154 3.46 -12.81 -13.66
C ASP A 154 4.18 -13.56 -12.53
N GLN A 155 3.95 -14.88 -12.41
CA GLN A 155 4.66 -15.71 -11.41
C GLN A 155 6.14 -15.86 -11.76
N LYS A 156 6.47 -16.11 -13.02
CA LYS A 156 7.88 -16.20 -13.50
C LYS A 156 8.61 -14.88 -13.33
N GLU A 157 7.99 -13.77 -13.74
CA GLU A 157 8.58 -12.42 -13.59
C GLU A 157 8.87 -12.11 -12.12
N ASN A 158 7.98 -12.52 -11.20
CA ASN A 158 8.19 -12.36 -9.76
C ASN A 158 9.33 -13.25 -9.21
N GLU A 159 9.54 -14.44 -9.75
CA GLU A 159 10.65 -15.33 -9.35
C GLU A 159 11.99 -14.78 -9.84
N GLU A 160 12.06 -14.33 -11.08
CA GLU A 160 13.25 -13.67 -11.64
C GLU A 160 13.61 -12.39 -10.87
N GLU A 161 12.64 -11.59 -10.48
CA GLU A 161 12.86 -10.40 -9.66
C GLU A 161 13.42 -10.77 -8.28
N LYS A 162 12.92 -11.82 -7.64
CA LYS A 162 13.45 -12.30 -6.36
C LYS A 162 14.90 -12.77 -6.46
N GLU A 163 15.23 -13.54 -7.48
CA GLU A 163 16.61 -13.98 -7.71
C GLU A 163 17.55 -12.80 -7.92
N TRP A 164 17.10 -11.83 -8.70
CA TRP A 164 17.85 -10.61 -8.96
C TRP A 164 18.05 -9.77 -7.68
N GLU A 165 17.01 -9.62 -6.84
CA GLU A 165 17.14 -8.96 -5.53
C GLU A 165 18.17 -9.65 -4.63
N ILE A 166 18.19 -10.98 -4.61
CA ILE A 166 19.14 -11.75 -3.82
C ILE A 166 20.57 -11.48 -4.32
N LYS A 167 20.79 -11.56 -5.64
CA LYS A 167 22.10 -11.29 -6.27
C LYS A 167 22.60 -9.88 -5.97
N ASN A 168 21.71 -8.88 -6.05
CA ASN A 168 22.06 -7.49 -5.74
C ASN A 168 22.41 -7.28 -4.28
N LYS A 169 21.66 -7.87 -3.34
CA LYS A 169 21.98 -7.82 -1.91
C LYS A 169 23.34 -8.43 -1.61
N GLU A 170 23.68 -9.56 -2.25
CA GLU A 170 25.01 -10.17 -2.13
C GLU A 170 26.10 -9.28 -2.69
N LEU A 171 25.87 -8.67 -3.85
CA LEU A 171 26.84 -7.75 -4.47
C LEU A 171 27.09 -6.54 -3.58
N ILE A 172 26.05 -5.89 -3.07
CA ILE A 172 26.16 -4.76 -2.12
C ILE A 172 26.97 -5.18 -0.89
N LYS A 173 26.65 -6.34 -0.28
CA LYS A 173 27.37 -6.86 0.86
C LYS A 173 28.85 -7.15 0.59
N ASN A 174 29.16 -7.63 -0.62
CA ASN A 174 30.52 -7.87 -1.03
C ASN A 174 31.30 -6.57 -1.30
N LEU A 175 30.65 -5.55 -1.84
CA LEU A 175 31.22 -4.22 -2.00
C LEU A 175 31.50 -3.58 -0.62
N GLU A 176 30.56 -3.69 0.33
CA GLU A 176 30.74 -3.18 1.69
C GLU A 176 31.95 -3.77 2.40
N LYS A 177 32.19 -5.09 2.23
CA LYS A 177 33.39 -5.77 2.82
C LYS A 177 34.72 -5.25 2.26
N LYS A 178 34.71 -4.63 1.07
CA LYS A 178 35.91 -4.07 0.42
C LYS A 178 36.11 -2.59 0.71
N LYS A 179 35.23 -1.99 1.47
CA LYS A 179 35.25 -0.58 1.83
C LYS A 179 36.36 -0.29 2.84
N ASN A 180 37.11 0.79 2.61
CA ASN A 180 38.13 1.32 3.50
C ASN A 180 38.17 2.84 3.39
N GLU A 181 38.95 3.52 4.24
CA GLU A 181 39.01 5.00 4.28
C GLU A 181 39.39 5.62 2.94
N SER A 182 40.23 4.98 2.13
CA SER A 182 40.71 5.52 0.86
C SER A 182 39.75 5.31 -0.33
N ASN A 183 38.80 4.36 -0.25
CA ASN A 183 37.89 4.01 -1.35
C ASN A 183 36.41 4.15 -1.00
N ASN A 184 36.09 4.73 0.13
CA ASN A 184 34.73 4.83 0.65
C ASN A 184 33.74 5.44 -0.36
N ASP A 185 34.07 6.60 -0.93
CA ASP A 185 33.21 7.29 -1.90
C ASP A 185 33.05 6.51 -3.20
N PHE A 186 34.13 5.87 -3.68
CA PHE A 186 34.08 5.02 -4.86
C PHE A 186 33.17 3.81 -4.66
N ILE A 187 33.27 3.13 -3.51
CA ILE A 187 32.41 1.99 -3.20
C ILE A 187 30.95 2.42 -3.03
N ASN A 188 30.68 3.56 -2.36
CA ASN A 188 29.34 4.11 -2.26
C ASN A 188 28.70 4.39 -3.63
N ASN A 189 29.50 4.98 -4.55
CA ASN A 189 29.05 5.21 -5.92
C ASN A 189 28.75 3.89 -6.64
N LEU A 190 29.62 2.87 -6.54
CA LEU A 190 29.35 1.56 -7.11
C LEU A 190 28.08 0.92 -6.57
N GLN A 191 27.84 1.00 -5.25
CA GLN A 191 26.62 0.50 -4.63
C GLN A 191 25.37 1.21 -5.17
N SER A 192 25.46 2.51 -5.48
CA SER A 192 24.34 3.27 -6.06
C SER A 192 23.99 2.83 -7.49
N PHE A 193 24.94 2.23 -8.23
CA PHE A 193 24.69 1.68 -9.55
C PHE A 193 24.08 0.27 -9.52
N VAL A 194 24.19 -0.43 -8.40
CA VAL A 194 23.54 -1.75 -8.26
C VAL A 194 22.03 -1.59 -8.44
N GLY A 195 21.47 -2.27 -9.41
CA GLY A 195 20.04 -2.17 -9.73
C GLY A 195 19.64 -0.96 -10.58
N PHE A 196 20.58 -0.23 -11.14
CA PHE A 196 20.31 0.95 -11.98
C PHE A 196 19.30 0.66 -13.09
N HIS A 197 19.50 -0.39 -13.88
CA HIS A 197 18.63 -0.74 -15.00
C HIS A 197 17.18 -0.98 -14.58
N MET A 198 16.95 -1.64 -13.44
CA MET A 198 15.60 -1.86 -12.92
C MET A 198 14.94 -0.55 -12.49
N ARG A 199 15.70 0.40 -11.96
CA ARG A 199 15.17 1.73 -11.59
C ARG A 199 14.81 2.56 -12.81
N GLU A 200 15.65 2.54 -13.85
CA GLU A 200 15.45 3.29 -15.09
C GLU A 200 14.29 2.73 -15.93
N SER A 201 14.03 1.42 -15.91
CA SER A 201 12.91 0.80 -16.62
C SER A 201 11.54 1.05 -15.96
N LYS A 202 11.50 1.48 -14.69
CA LYS A 202 10.24 1.72 -13.96
C LYS A 202 9.27 2.70 -14.63
N PRO A 203 9.68 3.86 -15.15
CA PRO A 203 8.77 4.79 -15.80
C PRO A 203 8.06 4.17 -17.01
N GLU A 204 8.76 3.38 -17.82
CA GLU A 204 8.19 2.69 -18.98
C GLU A 204 7.19 1.61 -18.55
N PHE A 205 7.54 0.84 -17.53
CA PHE A 205 6.66 -0.18 -16.95
C PHE A 205 5.36 0.46 -16.44
N TRP A 206 5.44 1.54 -15.67
CA TRP A 206 4.26 2.23 -15.16
C TRP A 206 3.41 2.85 -16.26
N ALA A 207 4.02 3.42 -17.30
CA ALA A 207 3.31 3.92 -18.46
C ALA A 207 2.54 2.81 -19.20
N LEU A 208 3.10 1.61 -19.27
CA LEU A 208 2.43 0.43 -19.86
C LEU A 208 1.28 -0.06 -18.99
N HIS A 209 1.51 -0.17 -17.69
CA HIS A 209 0.53 -0.60 -16.71
C HIS A 209 -0.69 0.36 -16.67
N ASP A 210 -0.46 1.67 -16.66
CA ASP A 210 -1.53 2.66 -16.69
C ASP A 210 -2.33 2.62 -18.00
N ARG A 211 -1.68 2.34 -19.15
CA ARG A 211 -2.37 2.11 -20.42
C ARG A 211 -3.25 0.87 -20.39
N ARG A 212 -2.77 -0.24 -19.81
CA ARG A 212 -3.56 -1.47 -19.68
C ARG A 212 -4.81 -1.24 -18.81
N LYS A 213 -4.69 -0.50 -17.70
CA LYS A 213 -5.84 -0.18 -16.85
C LYS A 213 -6.88 0.66 -17.57
N LYS A 214 -6.48 1.67 -18.35
CA LYS A 214 -7.41 2.52 -19.13
C LYS A 214 -8.17 1.74 -20.21
N ASN A 215 -7.56 0.74 -20.83
CA ASN A 215 -8.21 -0.09 -21.86
C ASN A 215 -9.21 -1.12 -21.28
N HIS A 216 -9.31 -1.27 -19.97
CA HIS A 216 -10.32 -2.10 -19.30
C HIS A 216 -11.49 -1.27 -18.75
N GLU A 217 -11.45 0.06 -18.88
CA GLU A 217 -12.50 0.99 -18.43
C GLU A 217 -13.42 1.44 -19.59
N ASP A 218 -13.13 1.06 -20.85
CA ASP A 218 -13.97 1.23 -22.06
C ASP A 218 -14.68 -0.11 -22.40
#